data_a261524192fd6e3335a977c658ac3a90
#
_entry.id   a261524192fd6e3335a977c658ac3a90
#
_cell.length_a   1.000
_cell.length_b   1.000
_cell.length_c   1.000
_cell.angle_alpha   90.00
_cell.angle_beta   90.00
_cell.angle_gamma   90.00
#
_symmetry.space_group_name_H-M   'P 1'
#
loop_
_entity.id
_entity.type
_entity.pdbx_description
1 polymer ?
#
loop_
_entity_poly.entity_id
_entity_poly.type
_entity_poly.pdbx_seq_one_letter_code
_entity_poly.pdbx_strand_id
1 'polypeptide(L)'
;MEQRLQLPFTLRSFTSADIETETGHRLSSSYRIFALVLCTQGNISMNIDDKTYHVNKGDTLFIPPAIHSNTVSFSNDLRGIVLYVDYDFIMAIVNKTMDITTGLYFSEHPFLSLSVSQYDRILTQMQTLMAREAHENESYANSPNPQVITELLSSMCRTLVYEIVNCYMLSHHLQVGTWNVTDKLAQNFIVAVYNNYRKHREVAHYADLLCVTPSYLSVVVKEKTGKTALQWINDVVMSDARQLLLYSDQSIKEIVATLGFPNQSFFGKYFKQHSGKSPKRFRLESRGG
;
A
#
# COMPACT_ATOMS: atom_id res chain seq x y z
N MET A 1 3.42 18.62 24.43
CA MET A 1 3.25 17.81 23.19
C MET A 1 4.40 18.17 22.28
N GLU A 2 5.37 17.28 22.15
CA GLU A 2 6.46 17.49 21.19
C GLU A 2 5.85 17.52 19.78
N GLN A 3 6.03 18.63 19.09
CA GLN A 3 5.70 18.72 17.66
C GLN A 3 6.67 17.82 16.89
N ARG A 4 6.22 16.64 16.50
CA ARG A 4 6.97 15.74 15.60
C ARG A 4 6.66 16.08 14.15
N LEU A 5 7.66 15.91 13.28
CA LEU A 5 7.49 15.94 11.83
C LEU A 5 6.35 14.99 11.40
N GLN A 6 5.36 15.54 10.70
CA GLN A 6 4.32 14.76 10.06
C GLN A 6 4.66 14.59 8.58
N LEU A 7 5.28 13.46 8.24
CA LEU A 7 5.67 13.14 6.88
C LEU A 7 4.66 12.15 6.25
N PRO A 8 4.43 12.23 4.93
CA PRO A 8 3.60 11.27 4.22
C PRO A 8 4.30 9.93 3.97
N PHE A 9 5.40 9.68 4.65
CA PHE A 9 6.17 8.46 4.57
C PHE A 9 6.88 8.17 5.90
N THR A 10 7.35 6.94 6.05
CA THR A 10 8.24 6.51 7.15
C THR A 10 9.26 5.53 6.60
N LEU A 11 10.54 5.73 6.90
CA LEU A 11 11.61 4.76 6.64
C LEU A 11 12.07 4.12 7.94
N ARG A 12 12.26 2.79 7.90
CA ARG A 12 12.81 2.04 9.03
C ARG A 12 13.77 0.97 8.54
N SER A 13 14.90 0.83 9.21
CA SER A 13 15.70 -0.40 9.12
C SER A 13 15.05 -1.49 9.95
N PHE A 14 15.19 -2.74 9.52
CA PHE A 14 14.74 -3.90 10.26
C PHE A 14 15.77 -5.04 10.17
N THR A 15 15.72 -5.93 11.16
CA THR A 15 16.57 -7.13 11.28
C THR A 15 15.69 -8.36 11.53
N SER A 16 16.28 -9.54 11.55
CA SER A 16 15.60 -10.78 11.95
C SER A 16 14.95 -10.65 13.34
N ALA A 17 15.64 -10.03 14.30
CA ALA A 17 15.12 -9.85 15.67
C ALA A 17 13.86 -8.97 15.71
N ASP A 18 13.76 -7.97 14.84
CA ASP A 18 12.56 -7.10 14.78
C ASP A 18 11.34 -7.89 14.29
N ILE A 19 11.55 -8.85 13.37
CA ILE A 19 10.46 -9.71 12.87
C ILE A 19 10.02 -10.73 13.92
N GLU A 20 10.94 -11.25 14.72
CA GLU A 20 10.63 -12.19 15.81
C GLU A 20 9.87 -11.55 16.97
N THR A 21 10.17 -10.29 17.30
CA THR A 21 9.62 -9.60 18.48
C THR A 21 8.32 -8.84 18.20
N GLU A 22 8.12 -8.34 16.99
CA GLU A 22 6.83 -7.77 16.60
C GLU A 22 5.82 -8.91 16.44
N THR A 23 4.87 -8.99 17.37
CA THR A 23 3.77 -9.95 17.37
C THR A 23 3.21 -10.20 15.97
N GLY A 24 3.75 -11.21 15.30
CA GLY A 24 3.33 -11.68 14.01
C GLY A 24 3.70 -10.78 12.83
N HIS A 25 4.98 -10.77 12.45
CA HIS A 25 5.34 -10.62 11.04
C HIS A 25 4.86 -9.35 10.29
N ARG A 26 5.00 -8.14 10.88
CA ARG A 26 4.37 -6.93 10.31
C ARG A 26 5.31 -6.08 9.47
N LEU A 27 5.67 -6.56 8.31
CA LEU A 27 6.00 -5.66 7.20
C LEU A 27 4.72 -5.32 6.38
N SER A 28 3.54 -5.46 6.99
CA SER A 28 2.26 -5.21 6.32
C SER A 28 1.92 -3.73 6.25
N SER A 29 1.39 -3.31 5.12
CA SER A 29 0.84 -1.96 4.94
C SER A 29 -0.57 -1.85 5.53
N SER A 30 -0.94 -0.67 6.03
CA SER A 30 -2.34 -0.36 6.32
C SER A 30 -3.13 -0.16 5.02
N TYR A 31 -4.46 -0.07 5.12
CA TYR A 31 -5.32 0.12 3.94
C TYR A 31 -5.02 1.39 3.11
N ARG A 32 -4.24 2.33 3.64
CA ARG A 32 -3.82 3.57 2.96
C ARG A 32 -2.31 3.75 2.92
N ILE A 33 -1.54 2.71 3.13
CA ILE A 33 -0.08 2.77 3.12
C ILE A 33 0.45 1.73 2.13
N PHE A 34 1.28 2.17 1.20
CA PHE A 34 2.16 1.29 0.44
C PHE A 34 3.38 0.97 1.28
N ALA A 35 3.86 -0.27 1.23
CA ALA A 35 5.16 -0.61 1.76
C ALA A 35 6.08 -1.09 0.64
N LEU A 36 7.34 -0.69 0.72
CA LEU A 36 8.42 -1.22 -0.11
C LEU A 36 9.48 -1.81 0.82
N VAL A 37 9.75 -3.09 0.66
CA VAL A 37 10.78 -3.80 1.40
C VAL A 37 12.02 -3.93 0.51
N LEU A 38 13.17 -3.41 0.94
CA LEU A 38 14.49 -3.62 0.32
C LEU A 38 15.30 -4.55 1.23
N CYS A 39 15.66 -5.73 0.74
CA CYS A 39 16.55 -6.63 1.44
C CYS A 39 18.02 -6.19 1.23
N THR A 40 18.73 -5.91 2.32
CA THR A 40 20.13 -5.46 2.27
C THR A 40 21.12 -6.55 2.67
N GLN A 41 20.65 -7.58 3.40
CA GLN A 41 21.45 -8.76 3.78
C GLN A 41 20.52 -9.94 4.07
N GLY A 42 20.99 -11.16 3.82
CA GLY A 42 20.20 -12.37 4.04
C GLY A 42 19.06 -12.51 3.03
N ASN A 43 17.99 -13.13 3.48
CA ASN A 43 16.77 -13.33 2.70
C ASN A 43 15.51 -13.35 3.58
N ILE A 44 14.37 -13.08 2.95
CA ILE A 44 13.04 -13.16 3.57
C ILE A 44 12.05 -13.72 2.55
N SER A 45 11.17 -14.61 3.00
CA SER A 45 10.05 -15.12 2.22
C SER A 45 8.75 -14.53 2.76
N MET A 46 7.98 -13.91 1.89
CA MET A 46 6.72 -13.26 2.23
C MET A 46 5.59 -13.75 1.34
N ASN A 47 4.42 -13.99 1.93
CA ASN A 47 3.20 -14.15 1.18
C ASN A 47 2.57 -12.78 0.94
N ILE A 48 2.13 -12.55 -0.29
CA ILE A 48 1.22 -11.47 -0.67
C ILE A 48 0.01 -12.13 -1.31
N ASP A 49 -1.16 -12.00 -0.69
CA ASP A 49 -2.35 -12.83 -0.97
C ASP A 49 -1.98 -14.32 -0.96
N ASP A 50 -2.19 -15.03 -2.08
CA ASP A 50 -1.94 -16.47 -2.22
C ASP A 50 -0.57 -16.80 -2.86
N LYS A 51 0.31 -15.80 -3.06
CA LYS A 51 1.62 -15.97 -3.70
C LYS A 51 2.75 -15.77 -2.72
N THR A 52 3.73 -16.68 -2.74
CA THR A 52 4.98 -16.55 -1.97
C THR A 52 6.07 -15.91 -2.81
N TYR A 53 6.72 -14.90 -2.27
CA TYR A 53 7.86 -14.20 -2.86
C TYR A 53 9.10 -14.43 -2.00
N HIS A 54 10.20 -14.79 -2.66
CA HIS A 54 11.51 -14.96 -2.03
C HIS A 54 12.35 -13.73 -2.36
N VAL A 55 12.70 -12.96 -1.35
CA VAL A 55 13.40 -11.68 -1.45
C VAL A 55 14.80 -11.84 -0.90
N ASN A 56 15.80 -11.76 -1.76
CA ASN A 56 17.21 -11.86 -1.39
C ASN A 56 17.86 -10.47 -1.35
N LYS A 57 19.11 -10.40 -0.90
CA LYS A 57 19.89 -9.16 -0.98
C LYS A 57 19.86 -8.58 -2.40
N GLY A 58 19.45 -7.30 -2.51
CA GLY A 58 19.32 -6.59 -3.78
C GLY A 58 17.93 -6.65 -4.40
N ASP A 59 17.02 -7.44 -3.82
CA ASP A 59 15.64 -7.49 -4.27
C ASP A 59 14.75 -6.52 -3.49
N THR A 60 13.69 -6.06 -4.14
CA THR A 60 12.62 -5.27 -3.52
C THR A 60 11.27 -5.95 -3.70
N LEU A 61 10.41 -5.78 -2.71
CA LEU A 61 9.04 -6.25 -2.74
C LEU A 61 8.10 -5.12 -2.39
N PHE A 62 7.11 -4.86 -3.26
CA PHE A 62 6.07 -3.88 -3.04
C PHE A 62 4.87 -4.55 -2.37
N ILE A 63 4.34 -3.93 -1.34
CA ILE A 63 3.13 -4.38 -0.67
C ILE A 63 2.08 -3.28 -0.89
N PRO A 64 1.13 -3.48 -1.83
CA PRO A 64 0.06 -2.53 -2.06
C PRO A 64 -0.81 -2.35 -0.81
N PRO A 65 -1.50 -1.20 -0.68
CA PRO A 65 -2.44 -0.99 0.41
C PRO A 65 -3.57 -2.01 0.36
N ALA A 66 -4.04 -2.37 1.54
CA ALA A 66 -5.17 -3.28 1.70
C ALA A 66 -4.92 -4.73 1.23
N ILE A 67 -3.68 -5.11 0.89
CA ILE A 67 -3.32 -6.48 0.57
C ILE A 67 -2.80 -7.20 1.81
N HIS A 68 -3.24 -8.44 2.01
CA HIS A 68 -2.74 -9.29 3.08
C HIS A 68 -1.32 -9.73 2.76
N SER A 69 -0.41 -9.44 3.68
CA SER A 69 0.98 -9.92 3.61
C SER A 69 1.42 -10.48 4.95
N ASN A 70 2.19 -11.55 4.92
CA ASN A 70 2.83 -12.10 6.11
C ASN A 70 4.20 -12.69 5.77
N THR A 71 5.11 -12.66 6.73
CA THR A 71 6.40 -13.31 6.63
C THR A 71 6.24 -14.81 6.85
N VAL A 72 6.84 -15.61 5.97
CA VAL A 72 6.81 -17.08 6.03
C VAL A 72 8.10 -17.61 6.68
N SER A 73 9.24 -17.10 6.25
CA SER A 73 10.55 -17.47 6.76
C SER A 73 11.58 -16.37 6.48
N PHE A 74 12.68 -16.39 7.20
CA PHE A 74 13.78 -15.45 7.00
C PHE A 74 15.10 -16.06 7.53
N SER A 75 16.22 -15.54 7.04
CA SER A 75 17.56 -15.93 7.50
C SER A 75 17.94 -15.18 8.79
N ASN A 76 18.79 -15.80 9.63
CA ASN A 76 19.24 -15.22 10.90
C ASN A 76 20.00 -13.89 10.72
N ASP A 77 20.65 -13.70 9.58
CA ASP A 77 21.40 -12.50 9.22
C ASP A 77 20.59 -11.48 8.45
N LEU A 78 19.25 -11.65 8.38
CA LEU A 78 18.36 -10.75 7.66
C LEU A 78 18.53 -9.30 8.13
N ARG A 79 18.72 -8.40 7.16
CA ARG A 79 18.64 -6.96 7.31
C ARG A 79 17.95 -6.35 6.12
N GLY A 80 17.20 -5.30 6.36
CA GLY A 80 16.52 -4.58 5.28
C GLY A 80 16.12 -3.18 5.69
N ILE A 81 15.54 -2.48 4.71
CA ILE A 81 14.90 -1.18 4.92
C ILE A 81 13.48 -1.31 4.39
N VAL A 82 12.52 -0.83 5.15
CA VAL A 82 11.13 -0.71 4.70
C VAL A 82 10.76 0.78 4.59
N LEU A 83 10.22 1.15 3.44
CA LEU A 83 9.63 2.46 3.18
C LEU A 83 8.11 2.30 3.17
N TYR A 84 7.45 2.94 4.11
CA TYR A 84 6.00 3.12 4.15
C TYR A 84 5.64 4.46 3.54
N VAL A 85 4.67 4.49 2.64
CA VAL A 85 4.25 5.72 1.95
C VAL A 85 2.74 5.83 1.94
N ASP A 86 2.22 6.99 2.29
CA ASP A 86 0.78 7.28 2.25
C ASP A 86 0.22 7.16 0.84
N TYR A 87 -0.98 6.60 0.73
CA TYR A 87 -1.68 6.36 -0.53
C TYR A 87 -1.78 7.63 -1.38
N ASP A 88 -2.21 8.75 -0.80
CA ASP A 88 -2.40 10.00 -1.55
C ASP A 88 -1.07 10.54 -2.10
N PHE A 89 0.00 10.40 -1.31
CA PHE A 89 1.33 10.82 -1.73
C PHE A 89 1.85 9.99 -2.91
N ILE A 90 1.73 8.65 -2.86
CA ILE A 90 2.18 7.77 -3.94
C ILE A 90 1.31 7.94 -5.18
N MET A 91 -0.02 8.09 -5.02
CA MET A 91 -0.93 8.25 -6.14
C MET A 91 -0.74 9.58 -6.88
N ALA A 92 -0.27 10.64 -6.19
CA ALA A 92 0.14 11.87 -6.85
C ALA A 92 1.33 11.69 -7.80
N ILE A 93 2.18 10.68 -7.56
CA ILE A 93 3.31 10.30 -8.41
C ILE A 93 2.83 9.36 -9.53
N VAL A 94 2.18 8.26 -9.16
CA VAL A 94 1.70 7.21 -10.06
C VAL A 94 0.78 7.79 -11.14
N ASN A 95 -0.17 8.65 -10.76
CA ASN A 95 -1.11 9.29 -11.70
C ASN A 95 -0.42 10.18 -12.76
N LYS A 96 0.83 10.53 -12.57
CA LYS A 96 1.61 11.32 -13.55
C LYS A 96 2.50 10.45 -14.43
N THR A 97 2.84 9.25 -13.99
CA THR A 97 3.90 8.43 -14.58
C THR A 97 3.44 7.08 -15.10
N MET A 98 2.28 6.60 -14.68
CA MET A 98 1.78 5.28 -15.06
C MET A 98 0.33 5.39 -15.51
N ASP A 99 -0.01 4.71 -16.60
CA ASP A 99 -1.40 4.43 -16.95
C ASP A 99 -1.97 3.33 -16.04
N ILE A 100 -3.28 3.13 -16.12
CA ILE A 100 -3.97 2.15 -15.26
C ILE A 100 -3.46 0.72 -15.48
N THR A 101 -3.13 0.36 -16.72
CA THR A 101 -2.66 -0.99 -17.07
C THR A 101 -1.29 -1.25 -16.45
N THR A 102 -0.39 -0.27 -16.51
CA THR A 102 0.93 -0.33 -15.86
C THR A 102 0.80 -0.40 -14.34
N GLY A 103 -0.13 0.38 -13.74
CA GLY A 103 -0.39 0.35 -12.30
C GLY A 103 -0.96 -0.99 -11.81
N LEU A 104 -1.85 -1.61 -12.58
CA LEU A 104 -2.37 -2.96 -12.29
C LEU A 104 -1.28 -4.01 -12.43
N TYR A 105 -0.48 -3.95 -13.50
CA TYR A 105 0.65 -4.86 -13.67
C TYR A 105 1.62 -4.78 -12.49
N PHE A 106 1.91 -3.58 -12.00
CA PHE A 106 2.74 -3.35 -10.82
C PHE A 106 2.14 -4.04 -9.56
N SER A 107 0.83 -3.98 -9.40
CA SER A 107 0.14 -4.64 -8.26
C SER A 107 0.14 -6.16 -8.36
N GLU A 108 0.08 -6.72 -9.58
CA GLU A 108 0.10 -8.17 -9.84
C GLU A 108 1.51 -8.77 -9.82
N HIS A 109 2.53 -7.95 -10.08
CA HIS A 109 3.95 -8.33 -10.15
C HIS A 109 4.79 -7.47 -9.20
N PRO A 110 4.58 -7.57 -7.88
CA PRO A 110 5.15 -6.65 -6.90
C PRO A 110 6.64 -6.86 -6.61
N PHE A 111 7.29 -7.83 -7.26
CA PHE A 111 8.69 -8.16 -7.07
C PHE A 111 9.58 -7.48 -8.09
N LEU A 112 10.73 -6.97 -7.63
CA LEU A 112 11.76 -6.38 -8.49
C LEU A 112 13.15 -6.77 -7.99
N SER A 113 13.94 -7.43 -8.84
CA SER A 113 15.36 -7.65 -8.61
C SER A 113 16.16 -6.50 -9.22
N LEU A 114 16.99 -5.86 -8.42
CA LEU A 114 17.79 -4.70 -8.82
C LEU A 114 19.16 -5.13 -9.33
N SER A 115 19.63 -4.47 -10.39
CA SER A 115 21.06 -4.56 -10.74
C SER A 115 21.91 -3.91 -9.64
N VAL A 116 23.20 -4.25 -9.60
CA VAL A 116 24.12 -3.70 -8.58
C VAL A 116 24.08 -2.16 -8.56
N SER A 117 24.13 -1.52 -9.71
CA SER A 117 24.09 -0.05 -9.80
C SER A 117 22.76 0.56 -9.38
N GLN A 118 21.63 -0.12 -9.65
CA GLN A 118 20.30 0.31 -9.19
C GLN A 118 20.17 0.16 -7.68
N TYR A 119 20.62 -0.98 -7.14
CA TYR A 119 20.65 -1.24 -5.71
C TYR A 119 21.45 -0.18 -4.95
N ASP A 120 22.70 0.10 -5.38
CA ASP A 120 23.56 1.08 -4.72
C ASP A 120 22.94 2.48 -4.72
N ARG A 121 22.32 2.90 -5.83
CA ARG A 121 21.64 4.21 -5.91
C ARG A 121 20.43 4.27 -4.97
N ILE A 122 19.56 3.27 -4.99
CA ILE A 122 18.36 3.22 -4.15
C ILE A 122 18.74 3.16 -2.68
N LEU A 123 19.68 2.29 -2.30
CA LEU A 123 20.18 2.16 -0.94
C LEU A 123 20.77 3.48 -0.43
N THR A 124 21.61 4.13 -1.23
CA THR A 124 22.22 5.43 -0.87
C THR A 124 21.15 6.50 -0.67
N GLN A 125 20.14 6.58 -1.52
CA GLN A 125 19.05 7.55 -1.37
C GLN A 125 18.21 7.26 -0.11
N MET A 126 17.88 5.99 0.17
CA MET A 126 17.18 5.60 1.40
C MET A 126 17.98 5.99 2.65
N GLN A 127 19.25 5.66 2.70
CA GLN A 127 20.13 5.99 3.84
C GLN A 127 20.29 7.50 4.02
N THR A 128 20.44 8.25 2.93
CA THR A 128 20.52 9.72 2.96
C THR A 128 19.23 10.34 3.50
N LEU A 129 18.08 9.83 3.05
CA LEU A 129 16.77 10.30 3.52
C LEU A 129 16.56 9.99 5.00
N MET A 130 16.92 8.78 5.46
CA MET A 130 16.84 8.38 6.87
C MET A 130 17.75 9.25 7.75
N ALA A 131 19.00 9.48 7.34
CA ALA A 131 19.93 10.31 8.09
C ALA A 131 19.46 11.76 8.18
N ARG A 132 18.90 12.28 7.07
CA ARG A 132 18.35 13.65 7.06
C ARG A 132 17.10 13.76 7.93
N GLU A 133 16.17 12.81 7.85
CA GLU A 133 14.98 12.77 8.71
C GLU A 133 15.36 12.75 10.19
N ALA A 134 16.32 11.91 10.58
CA ALA A 134 16.80 11.83 11.97
C ALA A 134 17.37 13.16 12.45
N HIS A 135 18.23 13.80 11.65
CA HIS A 135 18.82 15.10 11.97
C HIS A 135 17.76 16.20 12.12
N GLU A 136 16.79 16.26 11.22
CA GLU A 136 15.75 17.27 11.25
C GLU A 136 14.75 17.04 12.41
N ASN A 137 14.46 15.79 12.77
CA ASN A 137 13.61 15.50 13.93
C ASN A 137 14.18 16.03 15.25
N GLU A 138 15.51 16.03 15.42
CA GLU A 138 16.18 16.58 16.61
C GLU A 138 16.04 18.11 16.71
N SER A 139 15.99 18.80 15.59
CA SER A 139 15.96 20.26 15.50
C SER A 139 14.59 20.85 15.17
N TYR A 140 13.60 20.02 14.84
CA TYR A 140 12.30 20.43 14.28
C TYR A 140 11.54 21.43 15.15
N ALA A 141 11.51 21.21 16.47
CA ALA A 141 10.78 22.07 17.42
C ALA A 141 11.31 23.51 17.43
N ASN A 142 12.57 23.70 17.04
CA ASN A 142 13.27 25.02 17.03
C ASN A 142 13.47 25.54 15.59
N SER A 143 12.95 24.85 14.59
CA SER A 143 13.14 25.27 13.20
C SER A 143 12.35 26.54 12.89
N PRO A 144 12.98 27.56 12.27
CA PRO A 144 12.29 28.77 11.85
C PRO A 144 11.29 28.52 10.70
N ASN A 145 11.41 27.40 9.99
CA ASN A 145 10.54 27.07 8.87
C ASN A 145 10.28 25.57 8.75
N PRO A 146 9.39 25.00 9.61
CA PRO A 146 9.07 23.58 9.60
C PRO A 146 8.49 23.07 8.27
N GLN A 147 7.76 23.92 7.54
CA GLN A 147 7.16 23.55 6.24
C GLN A 147 8.23 23.31 5.18
N VAL A 148 9.31 24.09 5.14
CA VAL A 148 10.42 23.87 4.19
C VAL A 148 11.09 22.52 4.44
N ILE A 149 11.27 22.13 5.71
CA ILE A 149 11.83 20.82 6.07
C ILE A 149 10.91 19.70 5.59
N THR A 150 9.60 19.81 5.86
CA THR A 150 8.61 18.83 5.42
C THR A 150 8.60 18.67 3.89
N GLU A 151 8.63 19.77 3.15
CA GLU A 151 8.66 19.75 1.68
C GLU A 151 10.00 19.21 1.14
N LEU A 152 11.12 19.55 1.79
CA LEU A 152 12.43 19.01 1.43
C LEU A 152 12.46 17.48 1.55
N LEU A 153 12.07 16.94 2.71
CA LEU A 153 12.05 15.50 2.96
C LEU A 153 11.03 14.79 2.05
N SER A 154 9.87 15.40 1.84
CA SER A 154 8.85 14.89 0.90
C SER A 154 9.37 14.87 -0.54
N SER A 155 10.14 15.86 -0.96
CA SER A 155 10.76 15.92 -2.29
C SER A 155 11.85 14.85 -2.45
N MET A 156 12.66 14.61 -1.41
CA MET A 156 13.64 13.51 -1.41
C MET A 156 12.96 12.14 -1.52
N CYS A 157 11.89 11.90 -0.75
CA CYS A 157 11.10 10.68 -0.84
C CYS A 157 10.47 10.53 -2.24
N ARG A 158 9.96 11.61 -2.81
CA ARG A 158 9.40 11.62 -4.18
C ARG A 158 10.43 11.24 -5.22
N THR A 159 11.66 11.75 -5.11
CA THR A 159 12.77 11.39 -5.99
C THR A 159 13.10 9.90 -5.89
N LEU A 160 13.17 9.37 -4.67
CA LEU A 160 13.37 7.94 -4.42
C LEU A 160 12.26 7.08 -5.05
N VAL A 161 11.00 7.47 -4.90
CA VAL A 161 9.87 6.76 -5.52
C VAL A 161 9.97 6.78 -7.05
N TYR A 162 10.32 7.92 -7.67
CA TYR A 162 10.53 7.99 -9.13
C TYR A 162 11.67 7.08 -9.59
N GLU A 163 12.78 7.01 -8.84
CA GLU A 163 13.90 6.11 -9.16
C GLU A 163 13.47 4.65 -9.13
N ILE A 164 12.71 4.26 -8.09
CA ILE A 164 12.17 2.89 -7.96
C ILE A 164 11.20 2.56 -9.09
N VAL A 165 10.28 3.47 -9.42
CA VAL A 165 9.34 3.32 -10.55
C VAL A 165 10.11 3.16 -11.86
N ASN A 166 11.13 3.97 -12.10
CA ASN A 166 11.96 3.88 -13.29
C ASN A 166 12.70 2.53 -13.39
N CYS A 167 13.29 2.06 -12.28
CA CYS A 167 13.93 0.73 -12.23
C CYS A 167 12.92 -0.38 -12.54
N TYR A 168 11.71 -0.29 -11.99
CA TYR A 168 10.65 -1.26 -12.21
C TYR A 168 10.23 -1.31 -13.69
N MET A 169 9.97 -0.15 -14.30
CA MET A 169 9.55 -0.06 -15.69
C MET A 169 10.63 -0.59 -16.65
N LEU A 170 11.90 -0.28 -16.37
CA LEU A 170 13.03 -0.79 -17.17
C LEU A 170 13.15 -2.31 -17.06
N SER A 171 13.05 -2.87 -15.85
CA SER A 171 13.22 -4.30 -15.62
C SER A 171 12.08 -5.15 -16.20
N HIS A 172 10.87 -4.60 -16.27
CA HIS A 172 9.70 -5.28 -16.83
C HIS A 172 9.41 -4.88 -18.28
N HIS A 173 10.29 -4.08 -18.92
CA HIS A 173 10.13 -3.59 -20.28
C HIS A 173 8.78 -2.89 -20.54
N LEU A 174 8.27 -2.19 -19.50
CA LEU A 174 7.00 -1.50 -19.58
C LEU A 174 7.15 -0.16 -20.29
N GLN A 175 6.21 0.12 -21.20
CA GLN A 175 6.11 1.44 -21.84
C GLN A 175 4.80 2.08 -21.39
N VAL A 176 4.86 3.33 -21.00
CA VAL A 176 3.65 4.10 -20.72
C VAL A 176 2.92 4.34 -22.04
N GLY A 177 1.74 3.77 -22.15
CA GLY A 177 0.85 4.03 -23.29
C GLY A 177 0.39 5.50 -23.31
N THR A 178 -0.13 5.92 -24.44
CA THR A 178 -0.80 7.22 -24.53
C THR A 178 -2.09 7.19 -23.71
N TRP A 179 -2.17 8.07 -22.71
CA TRP A 179 -3.35 8.21 -21.86
C TRP A 179 -4.58 8.58 -22.69
N ASN A 180 -5.56 7.73 -22.70
CA ASN A 180 -6.86 8.06 -23.27
C ASN A 180 -7.85 8.45 -22.14
N VAL A 181 -9.00 8.98 -22.54
CA VAL A 181 -10.03 9.48 -21.59
C VAL A 181 -10.56 8.35 -20.70
N THR A 182 -10.68 7.13 -21.24
CA THR A 182 -11.18 5.97 -20.50
C THR A 182 -10.16 5.44 -19.49
N ASP A 183 -8.86 5.51 -19.78
CA ASP A 183 -7.80 5.17 -18.81
C ASP A 183 -7.85 6.10 -17.59
N LYS A 184 -7.97 7.41 -17.85
CA LYS A 184 -8.12 8.42 -16.78
C LYS A 184 -9.38 8.21 -15.97
N LEU A 185 -10.50 7.88 -16.61
CA LEU A 185 -11.76 7.63 -15.92
C LEU A 185 -11.65 6.43 -14.98
N ALA A 186 -11.11 5.31 -15.46
CA ALA A 186 -10.93 4.11 -14.64
C ALA A 186 -9.96 4.36 -13.47
N GLN A 187 -8.87 5.08 -13.70
CA GLN A 187 -7.92 5.45 -12.65
C GLN A 187 -8.54 6.39 -11.60
N ASN A 188 -9.25 7.42 -12.03
CA ASN A 188 -9.95 8.34 -11.13
C ASN A 188 -11.00 7.59 -10.30
N PHE A 189 -11.68 6.59 -10.88
CA PHE A 189 -12.61 5.73 -10.16
C PHE A 189 -11.89 4.96 -9.03
N ILE A 190 -10.77 4.31 -9.31
CA ILE A 190 -10.00 3.56 -8.30
C ILE A 190 -9.57 4.48 -7.16
N VAL A 191 -9.02 5.66 -7.48
CA VAL A 191 -8.64 6.67 -6.48
C VAL A 191 -9.86 7.12 -5.65
N ALA A 192 -10.99 7.38 -6.31
CA ALA A 192 -12.21 7.78 -5.63
C ALA A 192 -12.73 6.67 -4.68
N VAL A 193 -12.64 5.39 -5.07
CA VAL A 193 -13.00 4.26 -4.21
C VAL A 193 -12.14 4.24 -2.97
N TYR A 194 -10.81 4.27 -3.09
CA TYR A 194 -9.91 4.28 -1.93
C TYR A 194 -10.16 5.45 -0.97
N ASN A 195 -10.62 6.59 -1.48
CA ASN A 195 -10.91 7.75 -0.65
C ASN A 195 -12.29 7.70 0.02
N ASN A 196 -13.25 6.97 -0.53
CA ASN A 196 -14.65 7.09 -0.12
C ASN A 196 -15.35 5.78 0.29
N TYR A 197 -14.75 4.59 0.10
CA TYR A 197 -15.40 3.28 0.29
C TYR A 197 -15.99 3.05 1.69
N ARG A 198 -15.48 3.69 2.71
CA ARG A 198 -16.04 3.59 4.07
C ARG A 198 -17.39 4.28 4.21
N LYS A 199 -17.64 5.33 3.40
CA LYS A 199 -18.86 6.11 3.41
C LYS A 199 -19.82 5.70 2.29
N HIS A 200 -19.30 5.38 1.11
CA HIS A 200 -20.07 5.14 -0.10
C HIS A 200 -19.65 3.82 -0.76
N ARG A 201 -20.62 2.95 -1.06
CA ARG A 201 -20.40 1.62 -1.68
C ARG A 201 -21.19 1.43 -2.95
N GLU A 202 -22.02 2.39 -3.31
CA GLU A 202 -22.86 2.37 -4.50
C GLU A 202 -22.09 2.90 -5.70
N VAL A 203 -22.10 2.15 -6.82
CA VAL A 203 -21.47 2.59 -8.07
C VAL A 203 -22.00 3.95 -8.53
N ALA A 204 -23.29 4.23 -8.26
CA ALA A 204 -23.94 5.50 -8.61
C ALA A 204 -23.21 6.71 -8.00
N HIS A 205 -22.82 6.63 -6.72
CA HIS A 205 -22.08 7.70 -6.06
C HIS A 205 -20.78 8.05 -6.81
N TYR A 206 -20.02 7.04 -7.22
CA TYR A 206 -18.76 7.26 -7.95
C TYR A 206 -18.99 7.75 -9.38
N ALA A 207 -20.06 7.32 -10.01
CA ALA A 207 -20.44 7.80 -11.33
C ALA A 207 -20.82 9.28 -11.29
N ASP A 208 -21.61 9.70 -10.28
CA ASP A 208 -21.96 11.09 -10.05
C ASP A 208 -20.71 11.95 -9.77
N LEU A 209 -19.80 11.45 -8.90
CA LEU A 209 -18.54 12.13 -8.59
C LEU A 209 -17.66 12.34 -9.83
N LEU A 210 -17.71 11.41 -10.78
CA LEU A 210 -16.90 11.44 -12.01
C LEU A 210 -17.68 12.02 -13.22
N CYS A 211 -18.89 12.52 -13.00
CA CYS A 211 -19.75 13.14 -14.01
C CYS A 211 -20.06 12.21 -15.21
N VAL A 212 -20.30 10.91 -14.93
CA VAL A 212 -20.66 9.90 -15.92
C VAL A 212 -21.86 9.07 -15.47
N THR A 213 -22.44 8.26 -16.36
CA THR A 213 -23.50 7.32 -15.97
C THR A 213 -22.92 6.08 -15.28
N PRO A 214 -23.63 5.45 -14.31
CA PRO A 214 -23.18 4.21 -13.65
C PRO A 214 -22.91 3.08 -14.64
N SER A 215 -23.71 2.95 -15.69
CA SER A 215 -23.52 1.94 -16.73
C SER A 215 -22.23 2.16 -17.52
N TYR A 216 -21.96 3.40 -17.94
CA TYR A 216 -20.74 3.74 -18.66
C TYR A 216 -19.51 3.53 -17.78
N LEU A 217 -19.55 3.98 -16.52
CA LEU A 217 -18.45 3.76 -15.57
C LEU A 217 -18.16 2.25 -15.41
N SER A 218 -19.20 1.42 -15.24
CA SER A 218 -19.04 -0.03 -15.05
C SER A 218 -18.43 -0.71 -16.28
N VAL A 219 -18.79 -0.29 -17.48
CA VAL A 219 -18.20 -0.80 -18.73
C VAL A 219 -16.73 -0.43 -18.82
N VAL A 220 -16.40 0.86 -18.66
CA VAL A 220 -15.03 1.35 -18.76
C VAL A 220 -14.12 0.69 -17.71
N VAL A 221 -14.56 0.65 -16.45
CA VAL A 221 -13.78 0.03 -15.38
C VAL A 221 -13.53 -1.46 -15.68
N LYS A 222 -14.55 -2.20 -16.11
CA LYS A 222 -14.41 -3.63 -16.44
C LYS A 222 -13.46 -3.85 -17.63
N GLU A 223 -13.58 -3.03 -18.68
CA GLU A 223 -12.71 -3.11 -19.86
C GLU A 223 -11.24 -2.88 -19.50
N LYS A 224 -10.97 -1.88 -18.64
CA LYS A 224 -9.61 -1.47 -18.29
C LYS A 224 -8.97 -2.31 -17.19
N THR A 225 -9.77 -2.91 -16.30
CA THR A 225 -9.24 -3.57 -15.10
C THR A 225 -9.60 -5.06 -15.00
N GLY A 226 -10.45 -5.57 -15.90
CA GLY A 226 -10.98 -6.93 -15.83
C GLY A 226 -12.05 -7.13 -14.75
N LYS A 227 -12.19 -6.20 -13.79
CA LYS A 227 -13.15 -6.25 -12.67
C LYS A 227 -14.25 -5.23 -12.83
N THR A 228 -15.49 -5.56 -12.44
CA THR A 228 -16.57 -4.57 -12.41
C THR A 228 -16.33 -3.51 -11.34
N ALA A 229 -16.93 -2.33 -11.50
CA ALA A 229 -16.85 -1.26 -10.51
C ALA A 229 -17.29 -1.72 -9.11
N LEU A 230 -18.36 -2.53 -9.02
CA LEU A 230 -18.82 -3.09 -7.75
C LEU A 230 -17.83 -4.08 -7.14
N GLN A 231 -17.18 -4.91 -7.96
CA GLN A 231 -16.12 -5.81 -7.47
C GLN A 231 -14.95 -5.02 -6.88
N TRP A 232 -14.52 -3.94 -7.53
CA TRP A 232 -13.48 -3.06 -7.00
C TRP A 232 -13.84 -2.47 -5.62
N ILE A 233 -15.05 -1.94 -5.48
CA ILE A 233 -15.54 -1.40 -4.20
C ILE A 233 -15.52 -2.51 -3.13
N ASN A 234 -16.06 -3.69 -3.44
CA ASN A 234 -16.11 -4.81 -2.51
C ASN A 234 -14.72 -5.30 -2.12
N ASP A 235 -13.78 -5.41 -3.07
CA ASP A 235 -12.41 -5.85 -2.80
C ASP A 235 -11.71 -4.91 -1.80
N VAL A 236 -11.84 -3.60 -1.98
CA VAL A 236 -11.24 -2.60 -1.07
C VAL A 236 -11.88 -2.69 0.32
N VAL A 237 -13.20 -2.77 0.41
CA VAL A 237 -13.92 -2.90 1.69
C VAL A 237 -13.52 -4.20 2.41
N MET A 238 -13.47 -5.31 1.69
CA MET A 238 -13.13 -6.62 2.25
C MET A 238 -11.68 -6.70 2.69
N SER A 239 -10.79 -6.05 1.98
CA SER A 239 -9.38 -6.00 2.35
C SER A 239 -9.17 -5.22 3.65
N ASP A 240 -9.76 -4.02 3.78
CA ASP A 240 -9.72 -3.25 5.03
C ASP A 240 -10.37 -4.03 6.19
N ALA A 241 -11.51 -4.68 5.94
CA ALA A 241 -12.17 -5.51 6.94
C ALA A 241 -11.29 -6.66 7.44
N ARG A 242 -10.61 -7.37 6.54
CA ARG A 242 -9.68 -8.44 6.90
C ARG A 242 -8.52 -7.90 7.73
N GLN A 243 -7.90 -6.79 7.33
CA GLN A 243 -6.81 -6.16 8.07
C GLN A 243 -7.22 -5.77 9.48
N LEU A 244 -8.36 -5.10 9.64
CA LEU A 244 -8.86 -4.72 10.97
C LEU A 244 -9.17 -5.95 11.83
N LEU A 245 -9.70 -7.01 11.25
CA LEU A 245 -9.96 -8.27 11.96
C LEU A 245 -8.68 -8.97 12.42
N LEU A 246 -7.62 -8.94 11.59
CA LEU A 246 -6.36 -9.64 11.85
C LEU A 246 -5.46 -8.86 12.80
N TYR A 247 -5.31 -7.56 12.58
CA TYR A 247 -4.21 -6.79 13.12
C TYR A 247 -4.62 -5.66 14.07
N SER A 248 -5.91 -5.40 14.27
CA SER A 248 -6.33 -4.42 15.27
C SER A 248 -6.94 -5.10 16.50
N ASP A 249 -6.78 -4.46 17.67
CA ASP A 249 -7.45 -4.91 18.91
C ASP A 249 -8.89 -4.41 19.01
N GLN A 250 -9.40 -3.75 17.95
CA GLN A 250 -10.77 -3.27 17.89
C GLN A 250 -11.76 -4.44 18.02
N SER A 251 -12.80 -4.22 18.81
CA SER A 251 -13.96 -5.12 18.85
C SER A 251 -14.66 -5.15 17.47
N ILE A 252 -15.45 -6.18 17.20
CA ILE A 252 -16.25 -6.25 15.97
C ILE A 252 -17.17 -5.03 15.84
N LYS A 253 -17.68 -4.50 16.96
CA LYS A 253 -18.52 -3.29 16.98
C LYS A 253 -17.75 -2.05 16.52
N GLU A 254 -16.54 -1.87 16.98
CA GLU A 254 -15.68 -0.75 16.57
C GLU A 254 -15.26 -0.87 15.09
N ILE A 255 -14.92 -2.07 14.62
CA ILE A 255 -14.63 -2.32 13.19
C ILE A 255 -15.83 -1.96 12.33
N VAL A 256 -17.04 -2.32 12.74
CA VAL A 256 -18.28 -1.96 12.04
C VAL A 256 -18.42 -0.45 11.90
N ALA A 257 -18.16 0.29 12.99
CA ALA A 257 -18.19 1.76 12.98
C ALA A 257 -17.07 2.34 12.09
N THR A 258 -15.85 1.84 12.22
CA THR A 258 -14.68 2.26 11.42
C THR A 258 -14.92 2.08 9.92
N LEU A 259 -15.52 0.95 9.54
CA LEU A 259 -15.84 0.64 8.16
C LEU A 259 -17.12 1.33 7.66
N GLY A 260 -17.86 2.04 8.51
CA GLY A 260 -19.10 2.74 8.15
C GLY A 260 -20.27 1.81 7.82
N PHE A 261 -20.34 0.62 8.43
CA PHE A 261 -21.52 -0.24 8.32
C PHE A 261 -22.61 0.19 9.30
N PRO A 262 -23.90 0.08 8.95
CA PRO A 262 -24.99 0.50 9.81
C PRO A 262 -25.09 -0.29 11.13
N ASN A 263 -24.74 -1.58 11.11
CA ASN A 263 -24.74 -2.44 12.28
C ASN A 263 -23.95 -3.74 12.06
N GLN A 264 -23.71 -4.49 13.15
CA GLN A 264 -22.94 -5.74 13.13
C GLN A 264 -23.60 -6.84 12.29
N SER A 265 -24.92 -6.91 12.27
CA SER A 265 -25.64 -7.92 11.49
C SER A 265 -25.45 -7.73 9.99
N PHE A 266 -25.47 -6.47 9.54
CA PHE A 266 -25.23 -6.13 8.13
C PHE A 266 -23.78 -6.43 7.74
N PHE A 267 -22.82 -6.01 8.54
CA PHE A 267 -21.41 -6.34 8.33
C PHE A 267 -21.17 -7.84 8.34
N GLY A 268 -21.76 -8.57 9.29
CA GLY A 268 -21.61 -10.03 9.41
C GLY A 268 -22.10 -10.78 8.16
N LYS A 269 -23.24 -10.37 7.60
CA LYS A 269 -23.78 -10.94 6.36
C LYS A 269 -22.89 -10.59 5.17
N TYR A 270 -22.52 -9.34 5.03
CA TYR A 270 -21.63 -8.85 3.97
C TYR A 270 -20.30 -9.57 3.98
N PHE A 271 -19.61 -9.60 5.12
CA PHE A 271 -18.32 -10.25 5.26
C PHE A 271 -18.40 -11.76 4.98
N LYS A 272 -19.44 -12.44 5.50
CA LYS A 272 -19.65 -13.89 5.24
C LYS A 272 -19.92 -14.16 3.76
N GLN A 273 -20.67 -13.32 3.08
CA GLN A 273 -20.95 -13.46 1.64
C GLN A 273 -19.66 -13.40 0.81
N HIS A 274 -18.71 -12.54 1.18
CA HIS A 274 -17.48 -12.33 0.42
C HIS A 274 -16.29 -13.18 0.88
N SER A 275 -16.29 -13.69 2.13
CA SER A 275 -15.17 -14.47 2.70
C SER A 275 -15.52 -15.94 2.99
N GLY A 276 -16.80 -16.31 2.90
CA GLY A 276 -17.30 -17.62 3.30
C GLY A 276 -17.43 -17.84 4.82
N LYS A 277 -16.86 -16.96 5.65
CA LYS A 277 -16.79 -17.10 7.11
C LYS A 277 -17.36 -15.86 7.80
N SER A 278 -17.88 -16.02 9.04
CA SER A 278 -18.26 -14.85 9.84
C SER A 278 -17.03 -14.07 10.30
N PRO A 279 -17.12 -12.75 10.55
CA PRO A 279 -16.00 -11.95 11.05
C PRO A 279 -15.36 -12.53 12.33
N LYS A 280 -16.18 -13.02 13.28
CA LYS A 280 -15.70 -13.63 14.51
C LYS A 280 -14.90 -14.92 14.25
N ARG A 281 -15.42 -15.79 13.38
CA ARG A 281 -14.75 -17.04 13.00
C ARG A 281 -13.45 -16.76 12.25
N PHE A 282 -13.47 -15.82 11.33
CA PHE A 282 -12.28 -15.40 10.59
C PHE A 282 -11.16 -14.93 11.54
N ARG A 283 -11.49 -14.05 12.50
CA ARG A 283 -10.54 -13.56 13.51
C ARG A 283 -9.95 -14.68 14.37
N LEU A 284 -10.78 -15.61 14.84
CA LEU A 284 -10.33 -16.71 15.71
C LEU A 284 -9.39 -17.68 15.00
N GLU A 285 -9.72 -18.08 13.77
CA GLU A 285 -8.91 -19.03 12.98
C GLU A 285 -7.56 -18.42 12.57
N SER A 286 -7.50 -17.12 12.37
CA SER A 286 -6.29 -16.43 11.90
C SER A 286 -5.37 -15.93 13.03
N ARG A 287 -5.86 -15.84 14.29
CA ARG A 287 -5.05 -15.46 15.46
C ARG A 287 -4.69 -16.65 16.35
N GLY A 288 -5.24 -17.81 16.09
CA GLY A 288 -5.06 -19.03 16.90
C GLY A 288 -4.23 -20.12 16.20
N GLY A 289 -3.55 -19.78 15.08
CA GLY A 289 -2.64 -20.68 14.38
C GLY A 289 -1.18 -20.35 14.67
#